data_27d30da8a8e88e36efddd12fd1dc7fe1
#
_entry.id   27d30da8a8e88e36efddd12fd1dc7fe1
#
_cell.length_a   1.000
_cell.length_b   1.000
_cell.length_c   1.000
_cell.angle_alpha   90.00
_cell.angle_beta   90.00
_cell.angle_gamma   90.00
#
_symmetry.space_group_name_H-M   'P 1'
#
loop_
_entity.id
_entity.type
_entity.pdbx_description
1 polymer ?
#
loop_
_entity_poly.entity_id
_entity_poly.type
_entity_poly.pdbx_seq_one_letter_code
_entity_poly.pdbx_strand_id
1 'polypeptide(L)'
;YQFEYTGTSDDDLLIGLESGKYDIGTKGAWYTDERAKKFVIPSEPVGASIIGFTVRKEDEQKYKTIDDFAKNKGKLVPISPQNAQWNVITSYNEKHQDAPIELTAAESFKVADAYAWVLEGRYDAFFDIKLSFEKAVTAEDGPYHQYADKLSWFPYKGIPTYPLIHRDEKGEK
;
A
#
# COMPACT_ATOMS: atom_id res chain seq x y z
N TYR A 1 6.46 22.08 23.77
CA TYR A 1 6.56 22.22 22.32
C TYR A 1 5.23 22.74 21.78
N GLN A 2 5.28 23.63 20.81
CA GLN A 2 4.11 24.12 20.09
C GLN A 2 4.19 23.55 18.66
N PHE A 3 3.11 22.90 18.18
CA PHE A 3 3.05 22.31 16.86
C PHE A 3 2.16 23.15 15.95
N GLU A 4 2.65 23.40 14.73
CA GLU A 4 1.86 23.99 13.66
C GLU A 4 1.53 22.87 12.65
N TYR A 5 0.26 22.75 12.25
CA TYR A 5 -0.19 21.72 11.33
C TYR A 5 -0.52 22.34 9.97
N THR A 6 0.09 21.81 8.92
CA THR A 6 -0.19 22.18 7.53
C THR A 6 -0.62 20.94 6.75
N GLY A 7 -1.82 20.96 6.19
CA GLY A 7 -2.28 19.93 5.25
C GLY A 7 -1.60 20.13 3.88
N THR A 8 -1.07 19.06 3.29
CA THR A 8 -0.36 19.12 2.01
C THR A 8 -0.50 17.80 1.24
N SER A 9 -0.19 17.82 -0.05
CA SER A 9 -0.07 16.59 -0.84
C SER A 9 1.16 15.76 -0.41
N ASP A 10 1.22 14.50 -0.83
CA ASP A 10 2.35 13.64 -0.51
C ASP A 10 3.66 14.14 -1.11
N ASP A 11 3.60 14.59 -2.36
CA ASP A 11 4.78 15.10 -3.07
C ASP A 11 5.28 16.41 -2.47
N ASP A 12 4.37 17.35 -2.16
CA ASP A 12 4.71 18.59 -1.48
C ASP A 12 5.26 18.36 -0.07
N LEU A 13 4.77 17.32 0.63
CA LEU A 13 5.31 16.94 1.94
C LEU A 13 6.77 16.52 1.83
N LEU A 14 7.10 15.63 0.89
CA LEU A 14 8.47 15.14 0.70
C LEU A 14 9.41 16.28 0.28
N ILE A 15 9.00 17.13 -0.67
CA ILE A 15 9.76 18.31 -1.09
C ILE A 15 9.95 19.29 0.08
N GLY A 16 8.89 19.52 0.85
CA GLY A 16 8.93 20.41 2.02
C GLY A 16 9.84 19.91 3.13
N LEU A 17 9.89 18.58 3.35
CA LEU A 17 10.83 17.96 4.29
C LEU A 17 12.27 18.01 3.78
N GLU A 18 12.53 17.76 2.49
CA GLU A 18 13.87 17.87 1.91
C GLU A 18 14.41 19.29 1.99
N SER A 19 13.57 20.29 1.76
CA SER A 19 13.96 21.72 1.79
C SER A 19 14.00 22.34 3.18
N GLY A 20 13.57 21.62 4.23
CA GLY A 20 13.47 22.16 5.60
C GLY A 20 12.29 23.12 5.82
N LYS A 21 11.32 23.17 4.89
CA LYS A 21 10.07 23.90 5.06
C LYS A 21 9.19 23.29 6.17
N TYR A 22 9.26 21.97 6.29
CA TYR A 22 8.59 21.19 7.35
C TYR A 22 9.64 20.42 8.14
N ASP A 23 9.47 20.38 9.47
CA ASP A 23 10.35 19.64 10.36
C ASP A 23 9.96 18.14 10.40
N ILE A 24 8.66 17.84 10.41
CA ILE A 24 8.13 16.48 10.58
C ILE A 24 6.96 16.22 9.63
N GLY A 25 7.02 15.10 8.93
CA GLY A 25 5.92 14.55 8.16
C GLY A 25 5.20 13.46 8.95
N THR A 26 3.96 13.70 9.36
CA THR A 26 3.18 12.76 10.19
C THR A 26 2.39 11.72 9.40
N LYS A 27 2.45 11.75 8.05
CA LYS A 27 1.95 10.66 7.24
C LYS A 27 2.77 9.41 7.53
N GLY A 28 2.12 8.32 7.93
CA GLY A 28 2.80 7.05 8.15
C GLY A 28 3.49 6.56 6.87
N ALA A 29 4.80 6.75 6.78
CA ALA A 29 5.60 6.33 5.63
C ALA A 29 6.21 4.95 5.86
N TRP A 30 6.31 4.14 4.80
CA TRP A 30 7.04 2.88 4.86
C TRP A 30 8.53 3.16 4.80
N TYR A 31 9.30 2.36 5.54
CA TYR A 31 10.76 2.43 5.47
C TYR A 31 11.24 2.01 4.09
N THR A 32 12.15 2.79 3.53
CA THR A 32 12.98 2.42 2.39
C THR A 32 14.39 2.99 2.58
N ASP A 33 15.41 2.32 2.05
CA ASP A 33 16.79 2.78 2.14
C ASP A 33 16.98 4.18 1.50
N GLU A 34 16.23 4.48 0.44
CA GLU A 34 16.26 5.80 -0.20
C GLU A 34 15.70 6.88 0.74
N ARG A 35 14.58 6.60 1.42
CA ARG A 35 14.02 7.53 2.41
C ARG A 35 14.94 7.71 3.59
N ALA A 36 15.59 6.64 4.07
CA ALA A 36 16.54 6.71 5.16
C ALA A 36 17.82 7.53 4.83
N LYS A 37 18.16 7.65 3.55
CA LYS A 37 19.24 8.54 3.10
C LYS A 37 18.85 10.03 3.13
N LYS A 38 17.58 10.33 2.85
CA LYS A 38 17.07 11.70 2.72
C LYS A 38 16.51 12.25 4.03
N PHE A 39 15.89 11.41 4.84
CA PHE A 39 15.18 11.78 6.06
C PHE A 39 15.73 11.04 7.26
N VAL A 40 15.52 11.61 8.45
CA VAL A 40 15.67 10.85 9.69
C VAL A 40 14.37 10.05 9.90
N ILE A 41 14.51 8.74 10.04
CA ILE A 41 13.41 7.82 10.32
C ILE A 41 13.64 7.24 11.71
N PRO A 42 12.73 7.46 12.69
CA PRO A 42 12.87 6.90 14.02
C PRO A 42 12.94 5.37 13.99
N SER A 43 13.59 4.78 15.00
CA SER A 43 13.65 3.31 15.15
C SER A 43 12.29 2.67 15.45
N GLU A 44 11.41 3.43 16.13
CA GLU A 44 10.10 2.95 16.53
C GLU A 44 9.01 3.43 15.55
N PRO A 45 8.15 2.51 15.05
CA PRO A 45 7.04 2.88 14.20
C PRO A 45 5.93 3.60 14.98
N VAL A 46 5.20 4.48 14.32
CA VAL A 46 4.01 5.13 14.89
C VAL A 46 2.72 4.35 14.61
N GLY A 47 2.78 3.36 13.74
CA GLY A 47 1.65 2.53 13.37
C GLY A 47 2.04 1.46 12.36
N ALA A 48 1.03 0.84 11.75
CA ALA A 48 1.21 -0.10 10.65
C ALA A 48 0.10 0.03 9.62
N SER A 49 0.46 -0.08 8.34
CA SER A 49 -0.49 -0.29 7.25
C SER A 49 -0.68 -1.80 7.08
N ILE A 50 -1.92 -2.27 7.08
CA ILE A 50 -2.21 -3.66 6.74
C ILE A 50 -2.38 -3.73 5.23
N ILE A 51 -1.56 -4.55 4.57
CA ILE A 51 -1.66 -4.80 3.13
C ILE A 51 -2.31 -6.16 2.87
N GLY A 52 -3.08 -6.26 1.81
CA GLY A 52 -3.81 -7.47 1.47
C GLY A 52 -4.40 -7.43 0.08
N PHE A 53 -5.32 -8.34 -0.18
CA PHE A 53 -5.90 -8.59 -1.48
C PHE A 53 -7.41 -8.31 -1.46
N THR A 54 -7.87 -7.51 -2.41
CA THR A 54 -9.28 -7.42 -2.77
C THR A 54 -9.55 -8.45 -3.86
N VAL A 55 -10.54 -9.33 -3.64
CA VAL A 55 -10.98 -10.36 -4.59
C VAL A 55 -12.48 -10.28 -4.76
N ARG A 56 -13.04 -10.95 -5.77
CA ARG A 56 -14.49 -11.12 -5.87
C ARG A 56 -14.99 -11.99 -4.70
N LYS A 57 -16.19 -11.68 -4.23
CA LYS A 57 -16.83 -12.42 -3.12
C LYS A 57 -17.01 -13.91 -3.44
N GLU A 58 -17.31 -14.24 -4.69
CA GLU A 58 -17.45 -15.62 -5.16
C GLU A 58 -16.14 -16.41 -5.10
N ASP A 59 -14.98 -15.71 -5.19
CA ASP A 59 -13.66 -16.32 -5.15
C ASP A 59 -13.04 -16.34 -3.74
N GLU A 60 -13.71 -15.80 -2.71
CA GLU A 60 -13.14 -15.68 -1.35
C GLU A 60 -12.76 -17.03 -0.72
N GLN A 61 -13.42 -18.10 -1.10
CA GLN A 61 -13.08 -19.44 -0.60
C GLN A 61 -11.89 -20.05 -1.33
N LYS A 62 -11.64 -19.61 -2.57
CA LYS A 62 -10.50 -20.03 -3.40
C LYS A 62 -9.23 -19.29 -3.00
N TYR A 63 -9.35 -18.01 -2.59
CA TYR A 63 -8.24 -17.13 -2.25
C TYR A 63 -8.39 -16.64 -0.82
N LYS A 64 -7.99 -17.45 0.17
CA LYS A 64 -8.02 -17.10 1.60
C LYS A 64 -6.70 -16.51 2.09
N THR A 65 -5.61 -16.88 1.42
CA THR A 65 -4.24 -16.49 1.76
C THR A 65 -3.46 -16.15 0.50
N ILE A 66 -2.33 -15.49 0.66
CA ILE A 66 -1.41 -15.24 -0.46
C ILE A 66 -0.93 -16.55 -1.09
N ASP A 67 -0.73 -17.61 -0.28
CA ASP A 67 -0.30 -18.92 -0.77
C ASP A 67 -1.38 -19.59 -1.63
N ASP A 68 -2.65 -19.46 -1.22
CA ASP A 68 -3.77 -19.94 -2.04
C ASP A 68 -3.84 -19.17 -3.36
N PHE A 69 -3.63 -17.85 -3.32
CA PHE A 69 -3.62 -17.02 -4.52
C PHE A 69 -2.50 -17.45 -5.48
N ALA A 70 -1.29 -17.64 -4.96
CA ALA A 70 -0.13 -18.08 -5.71
C ALA A 70 -0.31 -19.49 -6.32
N LYS A 71 -0.73 -20.48 -5.52
CA LYS A 71 -0.97 -21.87 -5.95
C LYS A 71 -2.04 -21.99 -7.03
N ASN A 72 -3.08 -21.14 -6.95
CA ASN A 72 -4.14 -21.09 -7.95
C ASN A 72 -3.80 -20.20 -9.15
N LYS A 73 -2.55 -19.67 -9.24
CA LYS A 73 -2.08 -18.82 -10.32
C LYS A 73 -3.01 -17.63 -10.58
N GLY A 74 -3.44 -16.98 -9.48
CA GLY A 74 -4.32 -15.82 -9.55
C GLY A 74 -3.65 -14.66 -10.30
N LYS A 75 -4.41 -13.98 -11.14
CA LYS A 75 -3.96 -12.81 -11.90
C LYS A 75 -4.07 -11.56 -11.04
N LEU A 76 -2.94 -10.93 -10.77
CA LEU A 76 -2.86 -9.70 -9.99
C LEU A 76 -3.02 -8.48 -10.90
N VAL A 77 -3.76 -7.47 -10.44
CA VAL A 77 -3.76 -6.14 -11.08
C VAL A 77 -2.31 -5.66 -11.17
N PRO A 78 -1.89 -5.10 -12.32
CA PRO A 78 -0.52 -4.62 -12.51
C PRO A 78 -0.09 -3.62 -11.42
N ILE A 79 1.15 -3.68 -11.01
CA ILE A 79 1.73 -2.82 -9.98
C ILE A 79 2.89 -2.03 -10.57
N SER A 80 3.01 -0.74 -10.24
CA SER A 80 4.21 0.01 -10.61
C SER A 80 5.43 -0.52 -9.87
N PRO A 81 6.56 -0.78 -10.57
CA PRO A 81 7.80 -1.22 -9.92
C PRO A 81 8.34 -0.24 -8.87
N GLN A 82 7.94 1.03 -8.94
CA GLN A 82 8.30 2.06 -7.96
C GLN A 82 7.47 2.01 -6.68
N ASN A 83 6.35 1.28 -6.69
CA ASN A 83 5.49 1.13 -5.52
C ASN A 83 6.07 0.11 -4.55
N ALA A 84 5.90 0.36 -3.25
CA ALA A 84 6.34 -0.57 -2.21
C ALA A 84 5.62 -1.93 -2.28
N GLN A 85 4.40 -1.98 -2.80
CA GLN A 85 3.66 -3.21 -3.06
C GLN A 85 4.41 -4.17 -3.99
N TRP A 86 5.11 -3.65 -5.01
CA TRP A 86 5.96 -4.44 -5.89
C TRP A 86 7.03 -5.20 -5.10
N ASN A 87 7.76 -4.51 -4.24
CA ASN A 87 8.80 -5.12 -3.41
C ASN A 87 8.25 -6.17 -2.44
N VAL A 88 7.03 -5.97 -1.95
CA VAL A 88 6.37 -6.94 -1.06
C VAL A 88 6.11 -8.26 -1.78
N ILE A 89 5.58 -8.23 -3.01
CA ILE A 89 5.34 -9.44 -3.81
C ILE A 89 6.65 -10.05 -4.29
N THR A 90 7.63 -9.23 -4.72
CA THR A 90 8.96 -9.73 -5.09
C THR A 90 9.61 -10.50 -3.94
N SER A 91 9.57 -9.95 -2.71
CA SER A 91 10.10 -10.63 -1.53
C SER A 91 9.33 -11.90 -1.15
N TYR A 92 8.03 -11.98 -1.46
CA TYR A 92 7.27 -13.23 -1.36
C TYR A 92 7.77 -14.25 -2.37
N ASN A 93 7.92 -13.87 -3.64
CA ASN A 93 8.35 -14.74 -4.73
C ASN A 93 9.76 -15.31 -4.52
N GLU A 94 10.68 -14.52 -3.95
CA GLU A 94 12.04 -14.97 -3.62
C GLU A 94 12.03 -16.15 -2.64
N LYS A 95 11.04 -16.19 -1.74
CA LYS A 95 10.88 -17.25 -0.73
C LYS A 95 10.01 -18.43 -1.20
N HIS A 96 9.23 -18.24 -2.27
CA HIS A 96 8.24 -19.20 -2.77
C HIS A 96 8.42 -19.43 -4.29
N GLN A 97 9.62 -19.86 -4.69
CA GLN A 97 10.00 -20.04 -6.08
C GLN A 97 9.21 -21.15 -6.81
N ASP A 98 8.62 -22.05 -6.05
CA ASP A 98 7.76 -23.14 -6.55
C ASP A 98 6.38 -22.68 -7.01
N ALA A 99 5.89 -21.58 -6.46
CA ALA A 99 4.61 -20.98 -6.81
C ALA A 99 4.68 -19.44 -6.77
N PRO A 100 5.45 -18.78 -7.66
CA PRO A 100 5.53 -17.33 -7.67
C PRO A 100 4.23 -16.69 -8.16
N ILE A 101 3.92 -15.52 -7.63
CA ILE A 101 2.86 -14.65 -8.14
C ILE A 101 3.39 -13.88 -9.34
N GLU A 102 2.69 -13.96 -10.46
CA GLU A 102 3.05 -13.20 -11.66
C GLU A 102 2.86 -11.70 -11.41
N LEU A 103 3.93 -10.94 -11.60
CA LEU A 103 3.94 -9.48 -11.53
C LEU A 103 3.96 -8.87 -12.93
N THR A 104 2.96 -8.06 -13.23
CA THR A 104 2.92 -7.23 -14.42
C THR A 104 3.20 -5.78 -14.04
N ALA A 105 4.17 -5.16 -14.70
CA ALA A 105 4.48 -3.75 -14.48
C ALA A 105 3.42 -2.85 -15.13
N ALA A 106 3.02 -1.80 -14.41
CA ALA A 106 2.21 -0.71 -14.93
C ALA A 106 2.86 0.64 -14.61
N GLU A 107 2.63 1.64 -15.44
CA GLU A 107 3.12 2.99 -15.14
C GLU A 107 2.29 3.61 -14.00
N SER A 108 1.03 3.85 -14.24
CA SER A 108 0.07 4.31 -13.22
C SER A 108 -1.36 4.09 -13.70
N PHE A 109 -2.28 3.95 -12.77
CA PHE A 109 -3.72 3.90 -13.02
C PHE A 109 -4.47 4.46 -11.81
N LYS A 110 -5.74 4.81 -11.99
CA LYS A 110 -6.57 5.20 -10.85
C LYS A 110 -6.93 3.97 -10.03
N VAL A 111 -6.83 4.06 -8.70
CA VAL A 111 -7.22 2.97 -7.79
C VAL A 111 -8.65 2.48 -8.06
N ALA A 112 -9.54 3.40 -8.45
CA ALA A 112 -10.90 3.05 -8.86
C ALA A 112 -10.94 2.03 -10.02
N ASP A 113 -10.06 2.17 -11.01
CA ASP A 113 -10.04 1.25 -12.17
C ASP A 113 -9.67 -0.17 -11.74
N ALA A 114 -8.81 -0.33 -10.71
CA ALA A 114 -8.43 -1.63 -10.19
C ALA A 114 -9.62 -2.41 -9.62
N TYR A 115 -10.50 -1.75 -8.87
CA TYR A 115 -11.72 -2.39 -8.35
C TYR A 115 -12.68 -2.80 -9.49
N ALA A 116 -12.84 -1.94 -10.52
CA ALA A 116 -13.63 -2.28 -11.70
C ALA A 116 -13.07 -3.53 -12.41
N TRP A 117 -11.76 -3.60 -12.62
CA TRP A 117 -11.12 -4.74 -13.28
C TRP A 117 -11.27 -6.05 -12.52
N VAL A 118 -11.27 -6.01 -11.18
CA VAL A 118 -11.53 -7.19 -10.34
C VAL A 118 -13.00 -7.62 -10.48
N LEU A 119 -13.94 -6.69 -10.39
CA LEU A 119 -15.37 -6.95 -10.56
C LEU A 119 -15.72 -7.54 -11.93
N GLU A 120 -15.05 -7.05 -12.99
CA GLU A 120 -15.23 -7.52 -14.38
C GLU A 120 -14.54 -8.87 -14.65
N GLY A 121 -13.75 -9.38 -13.71
CA GLY A 121 -13.00 -10.63 -13.87
C GLY A 121 -11.79 -10.51 -14.80
N ARG A 122 -11.34 -9.29 -15.10
CA ARG A 122 -10.12 -9.04 -15.88
C ARG A 122 -8.88 -9.47 -15.12
N TYR A 123 -8.89 -9.24 -13.81
CA TYR A 123 -7.91 -9.71 -12.83
C TYR A 123 -8.63 -10.38 -11.67
N ASP A 124 -7.92 -11.25 -10.95
CA ASP A 124 -8.48 -11.99 -9.82
C ASP A 124 -8.34 -11.23 -8.51
N ALA A 125 -7.30 -10.40 -8.37
CA ALA A 125 -7.09 -9.61 -7.17
C ALA A 125 -6.43 -8.25 -7.42
N PHE A 126 -6.75 -7.30 -6.53
CA PHE A 126 -6.04 -6.03 -6.36
C PHE A 126 -5.30 -6.04 -5.02
N PHE A 127 -4.00 -5.80 -5.05
CA PHE A 127 -3.13 -5.81 -3.87
C PHE A 127 -2.85 -4.41 -3.38
N ASP A 128 -3.46 -4.03 -2.26
CA ASP A 128 -3.31 -2.69 -1.69
C ASP A 128 -3.55 -2.68 -0.16
N ILE A 129 -3.38 -1.52 0.46
CA ILE A 129 -3.62 -1.34 1.90
C ILE A 129 -5.11 -1.44 2.24
N LYS A 130 -5.41 -1.95 3.43
CA LYS A 130 -6.79 -2.11 3.93
C LYS A 130 -7.58 -0.81 3.89
N LEU A 131 -6.94 0.31 4.22
CA LEU A 131 -7.59 1.62 4.21
C LEU A 131 -8.14 2.03 2.84
N SER A 132 -7.47 1.63 1.73
CA SER A 132 -7.99 1.86 0.37
C SER A 132 -9.29 1.10 0.16
N PHE A 133 -9.35 -0.18 0.56
CA PHE A 133 -10.56 -0.99 0.49
C PHE A 133 -11.67 -0.41 1.37
N GLU A 134 -11.36 -0.02 2.60
CA GLU A 134 -12.32 0.58 3.51
C GLU A 134 -12.94 1.86 2.94
N LYS A 135 -12.13 2.75 2.40
CA LYS A 135 -12.60 4.01 1.78
C LYS A 135 -13.34 3.81 0.46
N ALA A 136 -12.95 2.83 -0.35
CA ALA A 136 -13.56 2.64 -1.65
C ALA A 136 -14.83 1.79 -1.61
N VAL A 137 -14.85 0.77 -0.74
CA VAL A 137 -15.87 -0.29 -0.75
C VAL A 137 -16.71 -0.29 0.53
N THR A 138 -16.09 -0.15 1.71
CA THR A 138 -16.81 -0.28 2.99
C THR A 138 -17.51 1.02 3.40
N ALA A 139 -16.90 2.17 3.17
CA ALA A 139 -17.47 3.46 3.51
C ALA A 139 -18.74 3.73 2.69
N GLU A 140 -19.78 4.28 3.33
CA GLU A 140 -21.08 4.55 2.70
C GLU A 140 -20.98 5.51 1.50
N ASP A 141 -20.04 6.45 1.54
CA ASP A 141 -19.72 7.39 0.47
C ASP A 141 -18.64 6.87 -0.50
N GLY A 142 -18.19 5.63 -0.32
CA GLY A 142 -17.18 5.00 -1.15
C GLY A 142 -17.67 4.76 -2.58
N PRO A 143 -16.85 5.01 -3.61
CA PRO A 143 -17.25 4.89 -5.02
C PRO A 143 -17.68 3.47 -5.42
N TYR A 144 -17.31 2.47 -4.65
CA TYR A 144 -17.64 1.05 -4.86
C TYR A 144 -18.52 0.47 -3.75
N HIS A 145 -19.08 1.29 -2.86
CA HIS A 145 -19.95 0.83 -1.77
C HIS A 145 -21.13 -0.03 -2.27
N GLN A 146 -21.71 0.33 -3.40
CA GLN A 146 -22.79 -0.45 -4.03
C GLN A 146 -22.40 -1.88 -4.44
N TYR A 147 -21.11 -2.22 -4.42
CA TYR A 147 -20.56 -3.52 -4.73
C TYR A 147 -19.91 -4.19 -3.51
N ALA A 148 -20.15 -3.69 -2.31
CA ALA A 148 -19.57 -4.24 -1.07
C ALA A 148 -19.94 -5.71 -0.83
N ASP A 149 -21.10 -6.14 -1.32
CA ASP A 149 -21.55 -7.53 -1.30
C ASP A 149 -20.87 -8.43 -2.35
N LYS A 150 -20.19 -7.83 -3.34
CA LYS A 150 -19.51 -8.53 -4.46
C LYS A 150 -17.99 -8.58 -4.32
N LEU A 151 -17.44 -7.88 -3.35
CA LEU A 151 -16.01 -7.83 -3.08
C LEU A 151 -15.70 -8.36 -1.68
N SER A 152 -14.56 -8.98 -1.53
CA SER A 152 -14.00 -9.46 -0.27
C SER A 152 -12.55 -9.04 -0.15
N TRP A 153 -12.05 -8.92 1.08
CA TRP A 153 -10.68 -8.55 1.33
C TRP A 153 -10.04 -9.51 2.34
N PHE A 154 -8.81 -9.94 2.07
CA PHE A 154 -8.04 -10.71 3.04
C PHE A 154 -6.66 -10.11 3.28
N PRO A 155 -6.16 -10.14 4.53
CA PRO A 155 -4.86 -9.58 4.88
C PRO A 155 -3.72 -10.48 4.42
N TYR A 156 -2.57 -9.84 4.12
CA TYR A 156 -1.30 -10.52 3.98
C TYR A 156 -0.39 -10.23 5.16
N LYS A 157 -0.02 -8.95 5.38
CA LYS A 157 0.83 -8.57 6.51
C LYS A 157 0.67 -7.10 6.91
N GLY A 158 1.08 -6.79 8.14
CA GLY A 158 1.30 -5.42 8.58
C GLY A 158 2.66 -4.91 8.13
N ILE A 159 2.70 -3.66 7.64
CA ILE A 159 3.93 -2.96 7.28
C ILE A 159 4.08 -1.79 8.23
N PRO A 160 5.14 -1.74 9.05
CA PRO A 160 5.39 -0.62 9.96
C PRO A 160 5.43 0.71 9.22
N THR A 161 4.86 1.73 9.83
CA THR A 161 4.85 3.09 9.29
C THR A 161 5.53 4.06 10.25
N TYR A 162 6.29 4.98 9.71
CA TYR A 162 7.14 5.90 10.43
C TYR A 162 6.82 7.34 10.06
N PRO A 163 7.00 8.31 10.98
CA PRO A 163 7.10 9.71 10.59
C PRO A 163 8.41 9.91 9.82
N LEU A 164 8.44 10.89 8.94
CA LEU A 164 9.66 11.35 8.28
C LEU A 164 10.06 12.68 8.90
N ILE A 165 11.31 12.82 9.28
CA ILE A 165 11.85 14.01 9.93
C ILE A 165 12.88 14.64 8.99
N HIS A 166 12.86 15.96 8.86
CA HIS A 166 13.87 16.70 8.11
C HIS A 166 15.26 16.38 8.68
N ARG A 167 16.20 16.08 7.78
CA ARG A 167 17.58 15.74 8.18
C ARG A 167 18.40 17.00 8.39
N ASP A 168 18.48 17.46 9.63
CA ASP A 168 19.37 18.50 10.12
C ASP A 168 19.87 18.15 11.53
N GLU A 169 20.70 19.02 12.11
CA GLU A 169 21.23 18.81 13.47
C GLU A 169 20.13 18.73 14.55
N LYS A 170 18.92 19.26 14.30
CA LYS A 170 17.78 19.17 15.22
C LYS A 170 17.04 17.85 15.08
N GLY A 171 16.88 17.35 13.86
CA GLY A 171 16.19 16.10 13.56
C GLY A 171 16.99 14.86 13.93
N GLU A 172 18.30 14.97 14.14
CA GLU A 172 19.18 13.87 14.55
C GLU A 172 19.29 13.71 16.08
N LYS A 173 18.69 14.61 16.87
CA LYS A 173 18.63 14.58 18.35
C LYS A 173 17.29 14.05 18.83
#